data_5ddc3fba7c8790c1273544971de3a666
#
_entry.id   5ddc3fba7c8790c1273544971de3a666
#
_cell.length_a   1.000
_cell.length_b   1.000
_cell.length_c   1.000
_cell.angle_alpha   90.00
_cell.angle_beta   90.00
_cell.angle_gamma   90.00
#
_symmetry.space_group_name_H-M   'P 1'
#
loop_
_entity.id
_entity.type
_entity.pdbx_description
1 polymer ?
#
loop_
_entity_poly.entity_id
_entity_poly.type
_entity_poly.pdbx_seq_one_letter_code
_entity_poly.pdbx_strand_id
1 'polypeptide(L)'
;MKIDVKIHALRTEGSRLADASVSLDDCFAIRGVRIINGSNGPFVSMPSYKSGKEYRDVCFPCTKEFKQEFDRAVLDAYQQQLAQVQRQEAPRQGGPTMSM
;
A
#
# COMPACT_ATOMS: atom_id res chain seq x y z
N MET A 1 -3.39 -14.48 -12.40
CA MET A 1 -3.42 -13.04 -12.76
C MET A 1 -2.22 -12.35 -12.14
N LYS A 2 -1.52 -11.58 -12.94
CA LYS A 2 -0.35 -10.84 -12.47
C LYS A 2 -0.80 -9.58 -11.75
N ILE A 3 -0.32 -9.38 -10.52
CA ILE A 3 -0.66 -8.22 -9.71
C ILE A 3 0.61 -7.43 -9.44
N ASP A 4 0.69 -6.21 -9.97
CA ASP A 4 1.81 -5.30 -9.74
C ASP A 4 1.35 -4.14 -8.90
N VAL A 5 2.08 -3.83 -7.85
CA VAL A 5 1.72 -2.77 -6.90
C VAL A 5 2.80 -1.70 -6.91
N LYS A 6 2.35 -0.45 -6.98
CA LYS A 6 3.25 0.69 -6.89
C LYS A 6 2.83 1.55 -5.70
N ILE A 7 3.74 1.79 -4.79
CA ILE A 7 3.49 2.66 -3.64
C ILE A 7 3.88 4.08 -4.04
N HIS A 8 2.93 5.01 -3.93
CA HIS A 8 3.15 6.39 -4.37
C HIS A 8 3.61 7.30 -3.26
N ALA A 9 3.08 7.10 -2.05
CA ALA A 9 3.39 7.98 -0.94
C ALA A 9 3.38 7.20 0.35
N LEU A 10 4.36 7.49 1.21
CA LEU A 10 4.40 6.97 2.57
C LEU A 10 4.09 8.12 3.50
N ARG A 11 3.27 7.86 4.50
CA ARG A 11 2.86 8.88 5.47
C ARG A 11 3.23 8.44 6.86
N THR A 12 3.61 9.40 7.68
CA THR A 12 4.02 9.12 9.05
C THR A 12 3.01 9.57 10.09
N GLU A 13 1.96 10.25 9.66
CA GLU A 13 0.94 10.76 10.57
C GLU A 13 -0.44 10.29 10.16
N GLY A 14 -1.31 10.14 11.14
CA GLY A 14 -2.69 9.72 10.92
C GLY A 14 -2.80 8.24 10.66
N SER A 15 -4.00 7.83 10.29
CA SER A 15 -4.29 6.42 10.06
C SER A 15 -3.92 5.95 8.66
N ARG A 16 -3.76 6.86 7.70
CA ARG A 16 -3.38 6.50 6.35
C ARG A 16 -1.87 6.34 6.28
N LEU A 17 -1.41 5.13 6.02
CA LEU A 17 0.02 4.83 6.00
C LEU A 17 0.63 5.01 4.62
N ALA A 18 -0.12 4.73 3.56
CA ALA A 18 0.41 4.84 2.20
C ALA A 18 -0.72 4.89 1.19
N ASP A 19 -0.38 5.42 0.01
CA ASP A 19 -1.25 5.38 -1.17
C ASP A 19 -0.59 4.48 -2.20
N ALA A 20 -1.40 3.74 -2.93
CA ALA A 20 -0.89 2.79 -3.90
C ALA A 20 -1.77 2.73 -5.15
N SER A 21 -1.19 2.24 -6.22
CA SER A 21 -1.94 1.81 -7.39
C SER A 21 -1.58 0.38 -7.70
N VAL A 22 -2.51 -0.34 -8.32
CA VAL A 22 -2.36 -1.75 -8.61
C VAL A 22 -2.68 -1.97 -10.08
N SER A 23 -1.79 -2.67 -10.78
CA SER A 23 -2.03 -3.08 -12.16
C SER A 23 -2.31 -4.56 -12.21
N LEU A 24 -3.32 -4.95 -12.98
CA LEU A 24 -3.72 -6.33 -13.18
C LEU A 24 -3.36 -6.73 -14.61
N ASP A 25 -2.49 -7.72 -14.74
CA ASP A 25 -2.04 -8.25 -16.05
C ASP A 25 -1.51 -7.14 -16.99
N ASP A 26 -0.94 -6.09 -16.43
CA ASP A 26 -0.39 -4.96 -17.18
C ASP A 26 -1.40 -4.26 -18.09
N CYS A 27 -2.68 -4.50 -17.90
CA CYS A 27 -3.70 -3.93 -18.78
C CYS A 27 -4.85 -3.25 -18.05
N PHE A 28 -4.92 -3.36 -16.73
CA PHE A 28 -5.97 -2.72 -15.95
C PHE A 28 -5.35 -2.14 -14.68
N ALA A 29 -5.56 -0.85 -14.44
CA ALA A 29 -4.98 -0.18 -13.29
C ALA A 29 -6.06 0.33 -12.34
N ILE A 30 -5.81 0.15 -11.05
CA ILE A 30 -6.68 0.65 -9.98
C ILE A 30 -5.88 1.68 -9.20
N ARG A 31 -6.37 2.91 -9.18
CA ARG A 31 -5.75 4.00 -8.43
C ARG A 31 -6.54 4.28 -7.17
N GLY A 32 -5.89 4.89 -6.20
CA GLY A 32 -6.56 5.28 -4.98
C GLY A 32 -6.68 4.19 -3.96
N VAL A 33 -5.90 3.14 -4.11
CA VAL A 33 -5.79 2.09 -3.08
C VAL A 33 -4.99 2.67 -1.92
N ARG A 34 -5.43 2.39 -0.70
CA ARG A 34 -4.80 2.94 0.50
C ARG A 34 -4.42 1.84 1.46
N ILE A 35 -3.39 2.10 2.24
CA ILE A 35 -3.01 1.23 3.34
C ILE A 35 -3.29 2.00 4.62
N ILE A 36 -4.14 1.43 5.45
CA ILE A 36 -4.66 2.08 6.65
C ILE A 36 -4.16 1.34 7.87
N ASN A 37 -3.83 2.09 8.92
CA ASN A 37 -3.40 1.50 10.18
C ASN A 37 -4.62 1.11 11.01
N GLY A 38 -4.87 -0.18 11.10
CA GLY A 38 -5.98 -0.71 11.86
C GLY A 38 -5.55 -1.24 13.22
N SER A 39 -6.51 -1.67 14.01
CA SER A 39 -6.24 -2.20 15.37
C SER A 39 -5.41 -3.48 15.32
N ASN A 40 -5.52 -4.26 14.25
CA ASN A 40 -4.76 -5.50 14.10
C ASN A 40 -3.59 -5.36 13.14
N GLY A 41 -3.20 -4.12 12.82
CA GLY A 41 -2.12 -3.86 11.89
C GLY A 41 -2.60 -3.22 10.61
N PRO A 42 -1.70 -3.03 9.63
CA PRO A 42 -2.09 -2.40 8.37
C PRO A 42 -3.07 -3.26 7.58
N PHE A 43 -4.02 -2.61 6.94
CA PHE A 43 -4.94 -3.30 6.05
C PHE A 43 -5.17 -2.46 4.78
N VAL A 44 -5.66 -3.11 3.73
CA VAL A 44 -5.86 -2.50 2.44
C VAL A 44 -7.28 -1.95 2.34
N SER A 45 -7.39 -0.69 1.91
CA SER A 45 -8.66 -0.03 1.66
C SER A 45 -8.78 0.28 0.18
N MET A 46 -9.86 -0.15 -0.43
CA MET A 46 -10.11 0.09 -1.84
C MET A 46 -10.55 1.55 -2.07
N PRO A 47 -10.38 2.07 -3.30
CA PRO A 47 -10.90 3.39 -3.59
C PRO A 47 -12.40 3.42 -3.38
N SER A 48 -12.89 4.48 -2.76
CA SER A 48 -14.29 4.58 -2.38
C SER A 48 -14.81 5.98 -2.65
N TYR A 49 -16.12 6.10 -2.66
CA TYR A 49 -16.78 7.39 -2.82
C TYR A 49 -17.89 7.51 -1.77
N LYS A 50 -18.23 8.75 -1.46
CA LYS A 50 -19.27 9.01 -0.48
C LYS A 50 -20.64 8.97 -1.15
N SER A 51 -21.54 8.15 -0.61
CA SER A 51 -22.92 8.04 -1.08
C SER A 51 -23.83 8.27 0.10
N GLY A 52 -24.42 9.49 0.17
CA GLY A 52 -25.22 9.87 1.33
C GLY A 52 -24.36 9.91 2.59
N LYS A 53 -24.72 9.10 3.57
CA LYS A 53 -23.96 9.01 4.83
C LYS A 53 -22.96 7.86 4.84
N GLU A 54 -22.87 7.13 3.75
CA GLU A 54 -22.02 5.95 3.68
C GLU A 54 -20.91 6.11 2.65
N TYR A 55 -19.88 5.28 2.77
CA TYR A 55 -18.83 5.17 1.77
C TYR A 55 -18.97 3.82 1.07
N ARG A 56 -18.83 3.84 -0.25
CA ARG A 56 -18.93 2.63 -1.06
C ARG A 56 -17.68 2.48 -1.88
N ASP A 57 -17.21 1.25 -1.99
CA ASP A 57 -16.05 0.96 -2.82
C ASP A 57 -16.38 1.14 -4.28
N VAL A 58 -15.47 1.77 -5.00
CA VAL A 58 -15.58 1.93 -6.45
C VAL A 58 -15.40 0.57 -7.12
N CYS A 59 -14.49 -0.22 -6.59
CA CYS A 59 -14.21 -1.56 -7.08
C CYS A 59 -13.70 -2.41 -5.92
N PHE A 60 -13.83 -3.70 -6.03
CA PHE A 60 -13.41 -4.61 -4.96
C PHE A 60 -13.19 -6.02 -5.52
N PRO A 61 -12.36 -6.83 -4.86
CA PRO A 61 -12.22 -8.24 -5.23
C PRO A 61 -13.52 -8.99 -4.97
N CYS A 62 -13.95 -9.80 -5.94
CA CYS A 62 -15.23 -10.50 -5.85
C CYS A 62 -15.14 -11.85 -5.15
N THR A 63 -13.95 -12.42 -5.05
CA THR A 63 -13.76 -13.70 -4.39
C THR A 63 -12.86 -13.55 -3.20
N LYS A 64 -13.02 -14.44 -2.21
CA LYS A 64 -12.21 -14.45 -1.03
C LYS A 64 -10.74 -14.74 -1.37
N GLU A 65 -10.53 -15.65 -2.29
CA GLU A 65 -9.18 -16.04 -2.69
C GLU A 65 -8.44 -14.88 -3.33
N PHE A 66 -9.10 -14.17 -4.23
CA PHE A 66 -8.47 -13.03 -4.88
C PHE A 66 -8.26 -11.87 -3.91
N LYS A 67 -9.18 -11.69 -2.98
CA LYS A 67 -9.01 -10.66 -1.96
C LYS A 67 -7.75 -10.91 -1.15
N GLN A 68 -7.49 -12.15 -0.79
CA GLN A 68 -6.28 -12.49 -0.04
C GLN A 68 -5.02 -12.23 -0.86
N GLU A 69 -5.03 -12.60 -2.14
CA GLU A 69 -3.89 -12.34 -3.02
C GLU A 69 -3.65 -10.85 -3.19
N PHE A 70 -4.73 -10.11 -3.41
CA PHE A 70 -4.65 -8.67 -3.62
C PHE A 70 -4.10 -7.96 -2.37
N ASP A 71 -4.67 -8.26 -1.22
CA ASP A 71 -4.23 -7.64 0.03
C ASP A 71 -2.77 -7.98 0.33
N ARG A 72 -2.39 -9.23 0.12
CA ARG A 72 -1.01 -9.64 0.35
C ARG A 72 -0.04 -8.90 -0.57
N ALA A 73 -0.38 -8.79 -1.84
CA ALA A 73 0.49 -8.10 -2.79
C ALA A 73 0.69 -6.64 -2.40
N VAL A 74 -0.39 -5.96 -2.00
CA VAL A 74 -0.31 -4.56 -1.60
C VAL A 74 0.50 -4.40 -0.32
N LEU A 75 0.25 -5.24 0.68
CA LEU A 75 0.95 -5.14 1.95
C LEU A 75 2.43 -5.52 1.82
N ASP A 76 2.74 -6.51 0.98
CA ASP A 76 4.14 -6.87 0.73
C ASP A 76 4.88 -5.70 0.07
N ALA A 77 4.27 -5.05 -0.92
CA ALA A 77 4.88 -3.90 -1.57
C ALA A 77 5.10 -2.77 -0.58
N TYR A 78 4.15 -2.55 0.31
CA TYR A 78 4.28 -1.54 1.35
C TYR A 78 5.46 -1.84 2.27
N GLN A 79 5.59 -3.09 2.72
CA GLN A 79 6.67 -3.47 3.62
C GLN A 79 8.03 -3.34 2.93
N GLN A 80 8.12 -3.71 1.66
CA GLN A 80 9.35 -3.57 0.91
C GLN A 80 9.76 -2.12 0.75
N GLN A 81 8.79 -1.26 0.44
CA GLN A 81 9.06 0.17 0.30
C GLN A 81 9.51 0.78 1.62
N LEU A 82 8.86 0.40 2.70
CA LEU A 82 9.21 0.88 4.03
C LEU A 82 10.64 0.45 4.40
N ALA A 83 10.99 -0.78 4.12
CA ALA A 83 12.34 -1.28 4.40
C ALA A 83 13.40 -0.54 3.60
N GLN A 84 13.10 -0.20 2.34
CA GLN A 84 14.04 0.56 1.52
C GLN A 84 14.29 1.95 2.08
N VAL A 85 13.24 2.62 2.54
CA VAL A 85 13.37 3.94 3.13
C VAL A 85 14.21 3.87 4.40
N GLN A 86 13.94 2.91 5.26
CA GLN A 86 14.70 2.74 6.50
C GLN A 86 16.16 2.41 6.21
N ARG A 87 16.41 1.57 5.21
CA ARG A 87 17.75 1.18 4.84
C ARG A 87 18.56 2.36 4.32
N GLN A 88 17.91 3.23 3.56
CA GLN A 88 18.59 4.43 3.03
C GLN A 88 18.95 5.41 4.13
N GLU A 89 18.12 5.50 5.14
CA GLU A 89 18.37 6.42 6.24
C GLU A 89 19.51 5.95 7.13
N ALA A 90 19.58 4.65 7.39
CA ALA A 90 20.57 4.09 8.30
C ALA A 90 22.01 4.44 7.91
N PRO A 91 22.42 4.28 6.65
CA PRO A 91 23.80 4.63 6.27
C PRO A 91 24.15 6.09 6.49
N ARG A 92 23.19 6.98 6.28
CA ARG A 92 23.48 8.41 6.47
C ARG A 92 23.73 8.75 7.92
N GLN A 93 23.04 8.09 8.80
CA GLN A 93 23.26 8.28 10.23
C GLN A 93 24.56 7.67 10.69
N GLY A 94 25.01 6.64 10.04
CA GLY A 94 26.25 5.97 10.34
C GLY A 94 27.47 6.79 10.01
N GLY A 95 27.34 7.82 9.49
CA GLY A 95 28.39 8.71 9.21
C GLY A 95 29.23 8.36 8.05
N PRO A 96 29.48 8.03 8.01
CA PRO A 96 30.06 7.85 7.22
C PRO A 96 30.73 7.43 6.85
N THR A 97 30.45 7.15 7.38
CA THR A 97 30.64 6.50 7.33
C THR A 97 30.91 6.04 6.87
N MET A 98 31.00 6.18 7.00
CA MET A 98 30.97 5.67 6.69
C MET A 98 31.31 5.35 6.36
N SER A 99 31.43 5.44 6.53
CA SER A 99 31.48 5.05 6.31
C SER A 99 31.71 4.85 6.13
N MET A 100 31.76 4.96 6.27
CA MET A 100 31.72 4.84 6.26
C MET A 100 31.84 4.66 6.41
#